data_96a1ac55c26adb135e30b69905e77a29
#
_entry.id   96a1ac55c26adb135e30b69905e77a29
#
_cell.length_a   1.000
_cell.length_b   1.000
_cell.length_c   1.000
_cell.angle_alpha   90.00
_cell.angle_beta   90.00
_cell.angle_gamma   90.00
#
_symmetry.space_group_name_H-M   'P 1'
#
loop_
_entity.id
_entity.type
_entity.pdbx_description
1 polymer ?
#
loop_
_entity_poly.entity_id
_entity_poly.type
_entity_poly.pdbx_seq_one_letter_code
_entity_poly.pdbx_strand_id
1 'polypeptide(L)'
;MEWEDLTHFEGNANAFRLLTHQFQGRRKGGFVMTYSTLASIVKYPFPSILAGKKPKFGFFTTEIDDYIKIAEELGIKRLSQEGEPIKYARHPLVFLVEAADDICYQMMDIEDAYKLKLLTPRETKELYQLFLDEKKKERVDEVFSLVTDENEQIAYLRATVIGILVKECTQVF
;
A
#
# COMPACT_ATOMS: atom_id res chain seq x y z
N MET A 1 -5.69 -3.62 -27.33
CA MET A 1 -5.94 -3.56 -25.88
C MET A 1 -5.38 -4.79 -25.16
N GLU A 2 -5.82 -5.99 -25.51
CA GLU A 2 -5.31 -7.22 -24.86
C GLU A 2 -3.81 -7.45 -25.04
N TRP A 3 -3.23 -7.00 -26.13
CA TRP A 3 -1.79 -7.09 -26.38
C TRP A 3 -0.97 -6.28 -25.36
N GLU A 4 -1.44 -5.10 -24.98
CA GLU A 4 -0.81 -4.27 -23.97
C GLU A 4 -0.80 -4.95 -22.59
N ASP A 5 -1.89 -5.65 -22.24
CA ASP A 5 -2.00 -6.43 -21.01
C ASP A 5 -0.99 -7.58 -20.95
N LEU A 6 -0.65 -8.17 -22.10
CA LEU A 6 0.30 -9.28 -22.20
C LEU A 6 1.77 -8.83 -22.17
N THR A 7 2.04 -7.58 -22.53
CA THR A 7 3.39 -7.02 -22.61
C THR A 7 3.78 -6.20 -21.39
N HIS A 8 2.79 -5.85 -20.55
CA HIS A 8 3.02 -5.07 -19.34
C HIS A 8 2.48 -5.80 -18.11
N PHE A 9 3.32 -5.96 -17.10
CA PHE A 9 2.89 -6.47 -15.80
C PHE A 9 2.88 -5.33 -14.79
N GLU A 10 1.78 -5.24 -14.02
CA GLU A 10 1.65 -4.30 -12.90
C GLU A 10 1.03 -5.04 -11.70
N GLY A 11 1.73 -4.97 -10.54
CA GLY A 11 1.35 -5.74 -9.34
C GLY A 11 -0.02 -5.37 -8.78
N ASN A 12 -0.38 -4.07 -8.78
CA ASN A 12 -1.68 -3.63 -8.27
C ASN A 12 -2.82 -4.04 -9.20
N ALA A 13 -2.61 -4.00 -10.53
CA ALA A 13 -3.58 -4.49 -11.49
C ALA A 13 -3.81 -6.00 -11.33
N ASN A 14 -2.74 -6.76 -11.11
CA ASN A 14 -2.83 -8.18 -10.82
C ASN A 14 -3.53 -8.46 -9.48
N ALA A 15 -3.29 -7.67 -8.45
CA ALA A 15 -4.00 -7.78 -7.17
C ALA A 15 -5.51 -7.54 -7.34
N PHE A 16 -5.90 -6.51 -8.09
CA PHE A 16 -7.31 -6.25 -8.41
C PHE A 16 -7.94 -7.44 -9.12
N ARG A 17 -7.28 -7.99 -10.16
CA ARG A 17 -7.72 -9.19 -10.88
C ARG A 17 -7.88 -10.38 -9.94
N LEU A 18 -6.90 -10.69 -9.10
CA LEU A 18 -6.98 -11.81 -8.16
C LEU A 18 -8.17 -11.69 -7.20
N LEU A 19 -8.51 -10.48 -6.79
CA LEU A 19 -9.60 -10.22 -5.84
C LEU A 19 -10.99 -10.23 -6.52
N THR A 20 -11.08 -9.87 -7.79
CA THR A 20 -12.35 -9.77 -8.53
C THR A 20 -12.63 -11.00 -9.40
N HIS A 21 -11.60 -11.74 -9.79
CA HIS A 21 -11.73 -12.88 -10.70
C HIS A 21 -12.62 -13.99 -10.13
N GLN A 22 -13.55 -14.46 -10.95
CA GLN A 22 -14.41 -15.59 -10.62
C GLN A 22 -13.68 -16.91 -10.90
N PHE A 23 -13.15 -17.54 -9.86
CA PHE A 23 -12.62 -18.89 -9.96
C PHE A 23 -13.74 -19.93 -10.17
N GLN A 24 -13.42 -21.04 -10.83
CA GLN A 24 -14.39 -22.13 -11.06
C GLN A 24 -15.00 -22.62 -9.74
N GLY A 25 -16.34 -22.79 -9.73
CA GLY A 25 -17.08 -23.21 -8.55
C GLY A 25 -17.27 -22.12 -7.46
N ARG A 26 -16.82 -20.89 -7.70
CA ARG A 26 -16.98 -19.75 -6.79
C ARG A 26 -18.08 -18.80 -7.23
N ARG A 27 -18.52 -17.94 -6.32
CA ARG A 27 -19.48 -16.86 -6.62
C ARG A 27 -18.88 -15.85 -7.59
N LYS A 28 -19.74 -15.16 -8.34
CA LYS A 28 -19.35 -13.97 -9.09
C LYS A 28 -18.81 -12.91 -8.12
N GLY A 29 -17.74 -12.22 -8.50
CA GLY A 29 -17.08 -11.21 -7.66
C GLY A 29 -15.88 -11.72 -6.86
N GLY A 30 -15.35 -12.89 -7.19
CA GLY A 30 -14.09 -13.41 -6.60
C GLY A 30 -14.17 -13.57 -5.09
N PHE A 31 -13.37 -12.80 -4.34
CA PHE A 31 -13.32 -12.81 -2.87
C PHE A 31 -14.48 -12.05 -2.21
N VAL A 32 -15.39 -11.46 -3.01
CA VAL A 32 -16.57 -10.72 -2.49
C VAL A 32 -16.15 -9.57 -1.54
N MET A 33 -15.11 -8.85 -1.90
CA MET A 33 -14.67 -7.66 -1.19
C MET A 33 -15.65 -6.50 -1.39
N THR A 34 -15.70 -5.56 -0.46
CA THR A 34 -16.49 -4.34 -0.66
C THR A 34 -15.90 -3.48 -1.79
N TYR A 35 -16.74 -2.69 -2.45
CA TYR A 35 -16.28 -1.79 -3.50
C TYR A 35 -15.27 -0.76 -2.99
N SER A 36 -15.45 -0.24 -1.79
CA SER A 36 -14.46 0.67 -1.17
C SER A 36 -13.11 0.00 -0.97
N THR A 37 -13.06 -1.26 -0.55
CA THR A 37 -11.82 -2.02 -0.42
C THR A 37 -11.15 -2.23 -1.79
N LEU A 38 -11.92 -2.64 -2.81
CA LEU A 38 -11.39 -2.83 -4.15
C LEU A 38 -10.89 -1.50 -4.75
N ALA A 39 -11.62 -0.41 -4.58
CA ALA A 39 -11.20 0.90 -5.07
C ALA A 39 -9.95 1.43 -4.35
N SER A 40 -9.76 1.10 -3.06
CA SER A 40 -8.63 1.57 -2.27
C SER A 40 -7.28 1.00 -2.70
N ILE A 41 -7.25 -0.18 -3.32
CA ILE A 41 -6.01 -0.79 -3.83
C ILE A 41 -5.66 -0.36 -5.26
N VAL A 42 -6.58 0.32 -5.98
CA VAL A 42 -6.34 0.75 -7.35
C VAL A 42 -5.67 2.13 -7.37
N LYS A 43 -4.35 2.12 -7.26
CA LYS A 43 -3.51 3.33 -7.25
C LYS A 43 -3.58 4.12 -8.56
N TYR A 44 -3.75 3.43 -9.69
CA TYR A 44 -3.77 4.00 -11.03
C TYR A 44 -5.07 3.62 -11.75
N PRO A 45 -6.17 4.36 -11.55
CA PRO A 45 -7.51 3.95 -12.00
C PRO A 45 -7.72 4.15 -13.51
N PHE A 46 -6.93 3.45 -14.30
CA PHE A 46 -6.97 3.39 -15.76
C PHE A 46 -6.32 2.09 -16.29
N PRO A 47 -6.71 1.63 -17.49
CA PRO A 47 -6.20 0.39 -18.10
C PRO A 47 -4.78 0.56 -18.69
N SER A 48 -4.16 -0.57 -19.03
CA SER A 48 -2.78 -0.67 -19.54
C SER A 48 -2.50 0.20 -20.77
N ILE A 49 -3.48 0.42 -21.63
CA ILE A 49 -3.34 1.26 -22.84
C ILE A 49 -2.97 2.73 -22.51
N LEU A 50 -3.28 3.19 -21.31
CA LEU A 50 -2.89 4.52 -20.80
C LEU A 50 -1.59 4.49 -20.00
N ALA A 51 -0.95 3.34 -19.86
CA ALA A 51 0.34 3.22 -19.24
C ALA A 51 1.40 3.92 -20.09
N GLY A 52 2.17 4.83 -19.49
CA GLY A 52 3.27 5.53 -20.17
C GLY A 52 4.55 4.69 -20.21
N LYS A 53 5.71 5.38 -20.28
CA LYS A 53 7.03 4.72 -20.25
C LYS A 53 7.25 3.84 -19.00
N LYS A 54 6.62 4.19 -17.88
CA LYS A 54 6.51 3.31 -16.70
C LYS A 54 5.20 2.54 -16.82
N PRO A 55 5.22 1.19 -16.78
CA PRO A 55 4.02 0.37 -16.94
C PRO A 55 3.18 0.41 -15.64
N LYS A 56 2.55 1.57 -15.37
CA LYS A 56 1.68 1.78 -14.22
C LYS A 56 0.24 1.90 -14.70
N PHE A 57 -0.62 0.99 -14.24
CA PHE A 57 -2.05 0.95 -14.52
C PHE A 57 -2.76 0.16 -13.39
N GLY A 58 -4.09 0.21 -13.32
CA GLY A 58 -4.82 -0.32 -12.16
C GLY A 58 -5.63 -1.57 -12.42
N PHE A 59 -5.91 -1.88 -13.67
CA PHE A 59 -6.67 -3.08 -14.06
C PHE A 59 -6.40 -3.44 -15.51
N PHE A 60 -6.51 -4.73 -15.83
CA PHE A 60 -6.42 -5.24 -17.18
C PHE A 60 -7.73 -5.01 -17.95
N THR A 61 -7.69 -5.22 -19.26
CA THR A 61 -8.87 -5.05 -20.11
C THR A 61 -10.06 -5.91 -19.67
N THR A 62 -9.81 -7.10 -19.16
CA THR A 62 -10.84 -8.02 -18.66
C THR A 62 -11.57 -7.55 -17.42
N GLU A 63 -10.97 -6.68 -16.61
CA GLU A 63 -11.53 -6.15 -15.37
C GLU A 63 -12.09 -4.72 -15.52
N ILE A 64 -12.10 -4.15 -16.75
CA ILE A 64 -12.62 -2.79 -17.00
C ILE A 64 -14.06 -2.63 -16.51
N ASP A 65 -14.96 -3.56 -16.86
CA ASP A 65 -16.37 -3.48 -16.50
C ASP A 65 -16.59 -3.60 -14.99
N ASP A 66 -15.77 -4.41 -14.31
CA ASP A 66 -15.80 -4.52 -12.86
C ASP A 66 -15.40 -3.19 -12.21
N TYR A 67 -14.36 -2.51 -12.72
CA TYR A 67 -13.94 -1.23 -12.18
C TYR A 67 -14.94 -0.11 -12.50
N ILE A 68 -15.52 -0.07 -13.69
CA ILE A 68 -16.60 0.88 -14.04
C ILE A 68 -17.75 0.78 -13.03
N LYS A 69 -18.21 -0.43 -12.76
CA LYS A 69 -19.27 -0.68 -11.78
C LYS A 69 -18.91 -0.18 -10.39
N ILE A 70 -17.68 -0.45 -9.93
CA ILE A 70 -17.18 0.02 -8.65
C ILE A 70 -17.18 1.55 -8.60
N ALA A 71 -16.68 2.20 -9.67
CA ALA A 71 -16.58 3.64 -9.74
C ALA A 71 -17.95 4.33 -9.74
N GLU A 72 -18.92 3.78 -10.45
CA GLU A 72 -20.32 4.27 -10.49
C GLU A 72 -20.99 4.15 -9.12
N GLU A 73 -20.93 2.99 -8.49
CA GLU A 73 -21.53 2.74 -7.17
C GLU A 73 -20.94 3.62 -6.05
N LEU A 74 -19.65 3.95 -6.17
CA LEU A 74 -18.95 4.82 -5.21
C LEU A 74 -18.97 6.30 -5.59
N GLY A 75 -19.55 6.67 -6.75
CA GLY A 75 -19.55 8.04 -7.24
C GLY A 75 -18.15 8.56 -7.58
N ILE A 76 -17.21 7.70 -7.98
CA ILE A 76 -15.85 8.11 -8.35
C ILE A 76 -15.88 8.84 -9.69
N LYS A 77 -15.36 10.07 -9.71
CA LYS A 77 -15.40 10.94 -10.89
C LYS A 77 -14.59 10.35 -12.04
N ARG A 78 -15.25 10.18 -13.20
CA ARG A 78 -14.57 9.90 -14.47
C ARG A 78 -13.82 11.15 -14.94
N LEU A 79 -12.56 10.99 -15.36
CA LEU A 79 -11.67 12.05 -15.82
C LEU A 79 -11.51 12.08 -17.35
N SER A 80 -11.70 10.92 -18.03
CA SER A 80 -11.67 10.83 -19.49
C SER A 80 -13.00 11.23 -20.11
N GLN A 81 -12.96 11.71 -21.36
CA GLN A 81 -14.14 12.03 -22.15
C GLN A 81 -14.80 10.78 -22.73
N GLU A 82 -16.00 10.94 -23.25
CA GLU A 82 -16.70 9.86 -23.97
C GLU A 82 -15.92 9.50 -25.25
N GLY A 83 -15.75 8.20 -25.50
CA GLY A 83 -14.95 7.71 -26.62
C GLY A 83 -13.45 7.54 -26.33
N GLU A 84 -12.94 8.13 -25.24
CA GLU A 84 -11.57 7.92 -24.80
C GLU A 84 -11.44 6.68 -23.87
N PRO A 85 -10.25 6.05 -23.80
CA PRO A 85 -9.98 5.04 -22.79
C PRO A 85 -10.30 5.55 -21.40
N ILE A 86 -10.95 4.71 -20.60
CA ILE A 86 -11.44 5.13 -19.28
C ILE A 86 -10.31 5.52 -18.34
N LYS A 87 -10.54 6.62 -17.62
CA LYS A 87 -9.68 7.09 -16.53
C LYS A 87 -10.55 7.71 -15.46
N TYR A 88 -10.32 7.31 -14.21
CA TYR A 88 -11.06 7.83 -13.06
C TYR A 88 -10.17 8.60 -12.10
N ALA A 89 -10.78 9.35 -11.20
CA ALA A 89 -10.09 9.88 -10.03
C ALA A 89 -9.71 8.74 -9.07
N ARG A 90 -8.74 8.99 -8.22
CA ARG A 90 -8.38 8.03 -7.16
C ARG A 90 -9.46 8.04 -6.07
N HIS A 91 -9.77 6.87 -5.55
CA HIS A 91 -10.57 6.77 -4.34
C HIS A 91 -9.78 7.35 -3.15
N PRO A 92 -10.40 8.13 -2.23
CA PRO A 92 -9.67 8.74 -1.12
C PRO A 92 -8.83 7.77 -0.29
N LEU A 93 -9.34 6.58 -0.01
CA LEU A 93 -8.61 5.56 0.77
C LEU A 93 -7.32 5.05 0.10
N VAL A 94 -7.10 5.31 -1.19
CA VAL A 94 -5.83 4.97 -1.87
C VAL A 94 -4.66 5.65 -1.18
N PHE A 95 -4.83 6.91 -0.73
CA PHE A 95 -3.77 7.66 -0.06
C PHE A 95 -3.38 7.04 1.28
N LEU A 96 -4.34 6.45 2.01
CA LEU A 96 -4.04 5.72 3.25
C LEU A 96 -3.33 4.39 2.96
N VAL A 97 -3.70 3.69 1.89
CA VAL A 97 -3.01 2.46 1.49
C VAL A 97 -1.58 2.76 1.06
N GLU A 98 -1.35 3.83 0.29
CA GLU A 98 0.00 4.28 -0.08
C GLU A 98 0.82 4.66 1.16
N ALA A 99 0.25 5.42 2.09
CA ALA A 99 0.94 5.80 3.31
C ALA A 99 1.31 4.56 4.16
N ALA A 100 0.42 3.59 4.27
CA ALA A 100 0.70 2.35 4.99
C ALA A 100 1.83 1.54 4.32
N ASP A 101 1.83 1.47 2.99
CA ASP A 101 2.87 0.81 2.20
C ASP A 101 4.24 1.47 2.43
N ASP A 102 4.31 2.80 2.27
CA ASP A 102 5.54 3.58 2.45
C ASP A 102 6.08 3.48 3.89
N ILE A 103 5.22 3.57 4.91
CA ILE A 103 5.62 3.41 6.31
C ILE A 103 6.19 2.02 6.56
N CYS A 104 5.50 0.98 6.08
CA CYS A 104 5.95 -0.40 6.26
C CYS A 104 7.29 -0.64 5.56
N TYR A 105 7.43 -0.25 4.30
CA TYR A 105 8.68 -0.44 3.55
C TYR A 105 9.86 0.23 4.23
N GLN A 106 9.75 1.52 4.55
CA GLN A 106 10.86 2.26 5.16
C GLN A 106 11.29 1.68 6.51
N MET A 107 10.33 1.31 7.35
CA MET A 107 10.65 0.75 8.66
C MET A 107 11.20 -0.68 8.57
N MET A 108 10.72 -1.47 7.62
CA MET A 108 11.23 -2.82 7.37
C MET A 108 12.62 -2.81 6.75
N ASP A 109 12.92 -1.87 5.85
CA ASP A 109 14.24 -1.71 5.24
C ASP A 109 15.33 -1.46 6.29
N ILE A 110 15.05 -0.67 7.34
CA ILE A 110 15.96 -0.46 8.46
C ILE A 110 16.23 -1.78 9.20
N GLU A 111 15.17 -2.55 9.48
CA GLU A 111 15.31 -3.84 10.16
C GLU A 111 16.05 -4.87 9.30
N ASP A 112 15.77 -4.91 8.01
CA ASP A 112 16.44 -5.81 7.07
C ASP A 112 17.92 -5.47 6.92
N ALA A 113 18.26 -4.18 6.87
CA ALA A 113 19.65 -3.74 6.89
C ALA A 113 20.39 -4.19 8.17
N TYR A 114 19.71 -4.16 9.31
CA TYR A 114 20.22 -4.73 10.56
C TYR A 114 20.42 -6.25 10.47
N LYS A 115 19.40 -7.00 10.02
CA LYS A 115 19.48 -8.46 9.88
C LYS A 115 20.56 -8.90 8.89
N LEU A 116 20.76 -8.13 7.83
CA LEU A 116 21.84 -8.35 6.86
C LEU A 116 23.21 -7.88 7.35
N LYS A 117 23.31 -7.34 8.58
CA LYS A 117 24.55 -6.81 9.18
C LYS A 117 25.16 -5.64 8.41
N LEU A 118 24.34 -4.88 7.68
CA LEU A 118 24.70 -3.62 7.05
C LEU A 118 24.67 -2.46 8.07
N LEU A 119 23.83 -2.58 9.10
CA LEU A 119 23.76 -1.69 10.24
C LEU A 119 24.09 -2.45 11.53
N THR A 120 24.79 -1.78 12.42
CA THR A 120 24.99 -2.27 13.79
C THR A 120 23.70 -2.08 14.62
N PRO A 121 23.51 -2.80 15.73
CA PRO A 121 22.37 -2.58 16.63
C PRO A 121 22.26 -1.11 17.09
N ARG A 122 23.38 -0.46 17.35
CA ARG A 122 23.44 0.94 17.75
C ARG A 122 22.91 1.87 16.65
N GLU A 123 23.45 1.76 15.45
CA GLU A 123 23.02 2.59 14.32
C GLU A 123 21.53 2.39 14.01
N THR A 124 21.03 1.14 14.07
CA THR A 124 19.62 0.82 13.89
C THR A 124 18.73 1.52 14.92
N LYS A 125 19.12 1.48 16.19
CA LYS A 125 18.40 2.17 17.28
C LYS A 125 18.42 3.68 17.10
N GLU A 126 19.57 4.27 16.74
CA GLU A 126 19.73 5.70 16.47
C GLU A 126 18.79 6.16 15.34
N LEU A 127 18.67 5.38 14.24
CA LEU A 127 17.74 5.68 13.13
C LEU A 127 16.27 5.71 13.61
N TYR A 128 15.82 4.71 14.35
CA TYR A 128 14.45 4.72 14.89
C TYR A 128 14.19 5.83 15.89
N GLN A 129 15.18 6.19 16.70
CA GLN A 129 15.07 7.26 17.70
C GLN A 129 14.87 8.66 17.08
N LEU A 130 15.20 8.87 15.81
CA LEU A 130 14.93 10.12 15.09
C LEU A 130 13.41 10.46 15.02
N PHE A 131 12.55 9.46 15.12
CA PHE A 131 11.08 9.61 15.08
C PHE A 131 10.46 9.84 16.47
N LEU A 132 11.25 9.80 17.55
CA LEU A 132 10.76 9.87 18.92
C LEU A 132 10.92 11.27 19.49
N ASP A 133 9.87 11.76 20.15
CA ASP A 133 9.97 12.89 21.07
C ASP A 133 10.64 12.48 22.40
N GLU A 134 11.05 13.44 23.22
CA GLU A 134 11.77 13.18 24.47
C GLU A 134 10.99 12.26 25.43
N LYS A 135 9.67 12.43 25.53
CA LYS A 135 8.83 11.59 26.40
C LYS A 135 8.80 10.12 25.93
N LYS A 136 8.83 9.90 24.63
CA LYS A 136 8.86 8.55 24.06
C LYS A 136 10.25 7.93 24.20
N LYS A 137 11.33 8.73 24.13
CA LYS A 137 12.69 8.26 24.39
C LYS A 137 12.83 7.77 25.83
N GLU A 138 12.35 8.55 26.82
CA GLU A 138 12.33 8.13 28.22
C GLU A 138 11.62 6.78 28.40
N ARG A 139 10.47 6.60 27.77
CA ARG A 139 9.74 5.32 27.83
C ARG A 139 10.49 4.17 27.15
N VAL A 140 11.19 4.42 26.06
CA VAL A 140 12.05 3.42 25.40
C VAL A 140 13.19 3.01 26.32
N ASP A 141 13.82 3.96 27.01
CA ASP A 141 14.90 3.69 27.95
C ASP A 141 14.41 2.85 29.15
N GLU A 142 13.22 3.12 29.66
CA GLU A 142 12.57 2.27 30.67
C GLU A 142 12.41 0.83 30.18
N VAL A 143 11.89 0.64 28.96
CA VAL A 143 11.71 -0.71 28.36
C VAL A 143 13.06 -1.39 28.17
N PHE A 144 14.08 -0.67 27.71
CA PHE A 144 15.41 -1.22 27.47
C PHE A 144 16.14 -1.60 28.77
N SER A 145 15.76 -1.02 29.90
CA SER A 145 16.26 -1.46 31.19
C SER A 145 15.74 -2.86 31.59
N LEU A 146 14.61 -3.28 31.02
CA LEU A 146 13.97 -4.56 31.30
C LEU A 146 14.22 -5.61 30.19
N VAL A 147 14.33 -5.16 28.94
CA VAL A 147 14.54 -6.01 27.78
C VAL A 147 16.01 -5.95 27.36
N THR A 148 16.74 -7.05 27.52
CA THR A 148 18.19 -7.10 27.23
C THR A 148 18.51 -7.65 25.84
N ASP A 149 17.56 -8.35 25.19
CA ASP A 149 17.76 -8.87 23.84
C ASP A 149 17.66 -7.73 22.80
N GLU A 150 18.70 -7.58 21.99
CA GLU A 150 18.79 -6.50 21.00
C GLU A 150 17.74 -6.60 19.91
N ASN A 151 17.35 -7.82 19.51
CA ASN A 151 16.31 -8.00 18.47
C ASN A 151 14.94 -7.58 19.01
N GLU A 152 14.65 -7.90 20.27
CA GLU A 152 13.42 -7.46 20.93
C GLU A 152 13.39 -5.93 21.11
N GLN A 153 14.50 -5.30 21.45
CA GLN A 153 14.62 -3.84 21.53
C GLN A 153 14.35 -3.17 20.17
N ILE A 154 14.94 -3.70 19.09
CA ILE A 154 14.75 -3.18 17.73
C ILE A 154 13.31 -3.39 17.27
N ALA A 155 12.72 -4.56 17.53
CA ALA A 155 11.32 -4.83 17.22
C ALA A 155 10.35 -3.90 17.96
N TYR A 156 10.64 -3.59 19.22
CA TYR A 156 9.87 -2.62 20.01
C TYR A 156 9.94 -1.22 19.43
N LEU A 157 11.15 -0.75 19.06
CA LEU A 157 11.33 0.56 18.41
C LEU A 157 10.56 0.64 17.09
N ARG A 158 10.71 -0.37 16.23
CA ARG A 158 9.98 -0.44 14.97
C ARG A 158 8.46 -0.30 15.20
N ALA A 159 7.91 -1.11 16.09
CA ALA A 159 6.48 -1.07 16.40
C ALA A 159 6.03 0.30 16.92
N THR A 160 6.84 0.92 17.78
CA THR A 160 6.60 2.25 18.34
C THR A 160 6.57 3.31 17.24
N VAL A 161 7.56 3.32 16.34
CA VAL A 161 7.68 4.29 15.24
C VAL A 161 6.54 4.11 14.24
N ILE A 162 6.21 2.88 13.85
CA ILE A 162 5.05 2.59 12.98
C ILE A 162 3.77 3.17 13.61
N GLY A 163 3.55 2.94 14.90
CA GLY A 163 2.38 3.47 15.61
C GLY A 163 2.30 5.00 15.60
N ILE A 164 3.44 5.69 15.69
CA ILE A 164 3.53 7.15 15.60
C ILE A 164 3.13 7.62 14.19
N LEU A 165 3.77 7.06 13.16
CA LEU A 165 3.57 7.46 11.77
C LEU A 165 2.12 7.19 11.31
N VAL A 166 1.56 6.04 11.67
CA VAL A 166 0.14 5.71 11.39
C VAL A 166 -0.79 6.74 12.04
N LYS A 167 -0.52 7.12 13.30
CA LYS A 167 -1.34 8.13 13.98
C LYS A 167 -1.24 9.49 13.30
N GLU A 168 -0.06 9.93 12.92
CA GLU A 168 0.15 11.20 12.21
C GLU A 168 -0.55 11.21 10.85
N CYS A 169 -0.39 10.17 10.04
CA CYS A 169 -1.09 10.04 8.76
C CYS A 169 -2.61 10.07 8.92
N THR A 170 -3.15 9.40 9.95
CA THR A 170 -4.59 9.39 10.22
C THR A 170 -5.13 10.76 10.64
N GLN A 171 -4.29 11.59 11.30
CA GLN A 171 -4.69 12.94 11.71
C GLN A 171 -4.70 13.94 10.55
N VAL A 172 -3.88 13.71 9.52
CA VAL A 172 -3.80 14.56 8.32
C VAL A 172 -4.86 14.20 7.29
N PHE A 173 -5.30 12.92 7.23
CA PHE A 173 -6.35 12.43 6.34
C PHE A 173 -7.75 12.93 6.75
#